data_eff0614946be8d93de51f0a3f4481824
#
_entry.id   eff0614946be8d93de51f0a3f4481824
#
_cell.length_a   1.000
_cell.length_b   1.000
_cell.length_c   1.000
_cell.angle_alpha   90.00
_cell.angle_beta   90.00
_cell.angle_gamma   90.00
#
_symmetry.space_group_name_H-M   'P 1'
#
loop_
_entity.id
_entity.type
_entity.pdbx_description
1 polymer ?
#
loop_
_entity_poly.entity_id
_entity_poly.type
_entity_poly.pdbx_seq_one_letter_code
_entity_poly.pdbx_strand_id
1 'polypeptide(L)'
;PSKTLLAVRATCFGTVALAFPLSAALVFGAGVDRHRAADTLSVIYCVGLILGVFAAFLPLPSLRAWTRAQRVESVALVFLGMSYATHLSWELGWLVLRDAIASNPNAPWAYAWWAYIDGGDARYAVGDTLLVAMELLSVTNGTVGAVALVRFLRSGRTSIGARLALGATAVVHLYSASLYYASELLEGLPNVGDGFIAVYIKFGLANALWVVAPLFVFRFVYAGLEGVMRDGRKSWLV
;
A
#
# COMPACT_ATOMS: atom_id res chain seq x y z
N PRO A 1 -6.32 -8.22 19.79
CA PRO A 1 -5.52 -8.77 18.69
C PRO A 1 -4.64 -9.91 19.20
N SER A 2 -4.50 -10.99 18.40
CA SER A 2 -3.60 -12.11 18.69
C SER A 2 -2.15 -11.61 18.75
N LYS A 3 -1.42 -11.93 19.84
CA LYS A 3 0.01 -11.58 19.98
C LYS A 3 0.85 -12.15 18.82
N THR A 4 0.54 -13.39 18.40
CA THR A 4 1.21 -14.03 17.26
C THR A 4 1.00 -13.28 15.96
N LEU A 5 -0.24 -12.84 15.64
CA LEU A 5 -0.53 -12.04 14.45
C LEU A 5 0.20 -10.70 14.49
N LEU A 6 0.23 -10.05 15.66
CA LEU A 6 0.96 -8.80 15.83
C LEU A 6 2.47 -9.00 15.59
N ALA A 7 3.04 -10.08 16.14
CA ALA A 7 4.45 -10.41 15.92
C ALA A 7 4.77 -10.66 14.45
N VAL A 8 3.94 -11.46 13.74
CA VAL A 8 4.12 -11.69 12.29
C VAL A 8 4.10 -10.37 11.52
N ARG A 9 3.12 -9.50 11.77
CA ARG A 9 3.05 -8.19 11.11
C ARG A 9 4.22 -7.29 11.45
N ALA A 10 4.61 -7.23 12.72
CA ALA A 10 5.77 -6.45 13.14
C ALA A 10 7.05 -6.93 12.46
N THR A 11 7.23 -8.25 12.32
CA THR A 11 8.36 -8.81 11.56
C THR A 11 8.27 -8.41 10.09
N CYS A 12 7.14 -8.60 9.41
CA CYS A 12 7.00 -8.29 7.99
C CYS A 12 7.23 -6.80 7.70
N PHE A 13 6.52 -5.91 8.37
CA PHE A 13 6.67 -4.47 8.16
C PHE A 13 8.00 -3.93 8.69
N GLY A 14 8.52 -4.46 9.79
CA GLY A 14 9.83 -4.13 10.32
C GLY A 14 10.96 -4.52 9.36
N THR A 15 10.88 -5.70 8.74
CA THR A 15 11.83 -6.13 7.71
C THR A 15 11.79 -5.18 6.52
N VAL A 16 10.62 -4.79 6.04
CA VAL A 16 10.49 -3.80 4.95
C VAL A 16 11.11 -2.46 5.36
N ALA A 17 10.76 -1.93 6.53
CA ALA A 17 11.26 -0.65 7.00
C ALA A 17 12.81 -0.63 7.17
N LEU A 18 13.39 -1.73 7.65
CA LEU A 18 14.84 -1.87 7.84
C LEU A 18 15.57 -2.14 6.52
N ALA A 19 14.93 -2.77 5.55
CA ALA A 19 15.56 -3.09 4.26
C ALA A 19 15.97 -1.83 3.48
N PHE A 20 15.22 -0.73 3.57
CA PHE A 20 15.57 0.53 2.89
C PHE A 20 16.89 1.13 3.38
N PRO A 21 17.08 1.46 4.67
CA PRO A 21 18.34 2.02 5.15
C PRO A 21 19.50 1.03 5.01
N LEU A 22 19.25 -0.27 5.18
CA LEU A 22 20.28 -1.29 5.00
C LEU A 22 20.74 -1.38 3.54
N SER A 23 19.81 -1.38 2.58
CA SER A 23 20.12 -1.36 1.15
C SER A 23 20.91 -0.11 0.77
N ALA A 24 20.52 1.06 1.25
CA ALA A 24 21.29 2.29 1.06
C ALA A 24 22.70 2.19 1.65
N ALA A 25 22.86 1.67 2.86
CA ALA A 25 24.18 1.48 3.49
C ALA A 25 25.07 0.51 2.70
N LEU A 26 24.49 -0.55 2.16
CA LEU A 26 25.23 -1.52 1.33
C LEU A 26 25.68 -0.89 0.00
N VAL A 27 24.82 -0.11 -0.66
CA VAL A 27 25.17 0.55 -1.93
C VAL A 27 26.24 1.64 -1.71
N PHE A 28 26.00 2.56 -0.81
CA PHE A 28 26.84 3.75 -0.67
C PHE A 28 28.00 3.57 0.32
N GLY A 29 27.92 2.62 1.24
CA GLY A 29 28.98 2.35 2.22
C GLY A 29 29.85 1.16 1.86
N ALA A 30 29.28 0.08 1.29
CA ALA A 30 30.01 -1.15 0.97
C ALA A 30 30.23 -1.36 -0.53
N GLY A 31 29.75 -0.45 -1.42
CA GLY A 31 29.95 -0.53 -2.85
C GLY A 31 29.21 -1.69 -3.54
N VAL A 32 28.11 -2.16 -2.94
CA VAL A 32 27.26 -3.18 -3.57
C VAL A 32 26.58 -2.57 -4.81
N ASP A 33 26.48 -3.37 -5.87
CA ASP A 33 25.79 -2.96 -7.09
C ASP A 33 24.37 -2.46 -6.80
N ARG A 34 24.08 -1.24 -7.27
CA ARG A 34 22.87 -0.51 -6.96
C ARG A 34 21.62 -1.21 -7.50
N HIS A 35 21.67 -1.73 -8.72
CA HIS A 35 20.51 -2.36 -9.35
C HIS A 35 20.20 -3.70 -8.66
N ARG A 36 21.22 -4.48 -8.35
CA ARG A 36 21.06 -5.74 -7.59
C ARG A 36 20.49 -5.49 -6.18
N ALA A 37 20.95 -4.44 -5.51
CA ALA A 37 20.41 -4.05 -4.20
C ALA A 37 18.95 -3.61 -4.30
N ALA A 38 18.59 -2.80 -5.31
CA ALA A 38 17.23 -2.34 -5.58
C ALA A 38 16.29 -3.51 -5.94
N ASP A 39 16.74 -4.48 -6.71
CA ASP A 39 15.96 -5.68 -7.04
C ASP A 39 15.66 -6.51 -5.79
N THR A 40 16.68 -6.73 -4.96
CA THR A 40 16.53 -7.44 -3.69
C THR A 40 15.56 -6.71 -2.75
N LEU A 41 15.70 -5.38 -2.63
CA LEU A 41 14.82 -4.53 -1.84
C LEU A 41 13.37 -4.64 -2.32
N SER A 42 13.14 -4.64 -3.64
CA SER A 42 11.80 -4.75 -4.23
C SER A 42 11.13 -6.09 -3.91
N VAL A 43 11.88 -7.19 -3.93
CA VAL A 43 11.37 -8.51 -3.52
C VAL A 43 11.00 -8.51 -2.03
N ILE A 44 11.88 -7.99 -1.17
CA ILE A 44 11.63 -7.89 0.29
C ILE A 44 10.37 -7.03 0.54
N TYR A 45 10.25 -5.89 -0.14
CA TYR A 45 9.11 -5.00 -0.07
C TYR A 45 7.80 -5.72 -0.42
N CYS A 46 7.73 -6.34 -1.60
CA CYS A 46 6.53 -7.04 -2.06
C CYS A 46 6.12 -8.18 -1.13
N VAL A 47 7.07 -9.06 -0.79
CA VAL A 47 6.80 -10.20 0.10
C VAL A 47 6.39 -9.73 1.49
N GLY A 48 7.11 -8.76 2.06
CA GLY A 48 6.83 -8.23 3.38
C GLY A 48 5.46 -7.54 3.47
N LEU A 49 5.09 -6.71 2.48
CA LEU A 49 3.79 -6.06 2.46
C LEU A 49 2.65 -7.07 2.27
N ILE A 50 2.75 -7.97 1.32
CA ILE A 50 1.71 -8.96 1.05
C ILE A 50 1.49 -9.86 2.26
N LEU A 51 2.56 -10.43 2.82
CA LEU A 51 2.46 -11.27 4.01
C LEU A 51 1.94 -10.48 5.21
N GLY A 52 2.40 -9.25 5.44
CA GLY A 52 1.96 -8.40 6.53
C GLY A 52 0.47 -8.05 6.46
N VAL A 53 -0.01 -7.65 5.28
CA VAL A 53 -1.43 -7.32 5.05
C VAL A 53 -2.30 -8.57 5.19
N PHE A 54 -1.96 -9.66 4.50
CA PHE A 54 -2.77 -10.88 4.47
C PHE A 54 -2.46 -11.86 5.62
N ALA A 55 -1.64 -11.49 6.61
CA ALA A 55 -1.26 -12.33 7.74
C ALA A 55 -2.46 -12.92 8.51
N ALA A 56 -3.63 -12.27 8.49
CA ALA A 56 -4.85 -12.78 9.11
C ALA A 56 -5.40 -14.05 8.44
N PHE A 57 -4.97 -14.37 7.23
CA PHE A 57 -5.34 -15.60 6.51
C PHE A 57 -4.31 -16.73 6.65
N LEU A 58 -3.16 -16.47 7.26
CA LEU A 58 -2.19 -17.52 7.58
C LEU A 58 -2.80 -18.53 8.57
N PRO A 59 -2.38 -19.81 8.52
CA PRO A 59 -2.88 -20.88 9.37
C PRO A 59 -2.30 -20.81 10.79
N LEU A 60 -2.38 -19.63 11.42
CA LEU A 60 -1.88 -19.41 12.78
C LEU A 60 -2.82 -20.05 13.81
N PRO A 61 -2.31 -20.85 14.77
CA PRO A 61 -3.13 -21.47 15.81
C PRO A 61 -4.00 -20.47 16.58
N SER A 62 -3.48 -19.27 16.85
CA SER A 62 -4.18 -18.20 17.54
C SER A 62 -5.35 -17.57 16.75
N LEU A 63 -5.49 -17.89 15.47
CA LEU A 63 -6.57 -17.40 14.60
C LEU A 63 -7.59 -18.47 14.25
N ARG A 64 -7.51 -19.68 14.83
CA ARG A 64 -8.45 -20.78 14.54
C ARG A 64 -9.90 -20.42 14.84
N ALA A 65 -10.14 -19.64 15.90
CA ALA A 65 -11.48 -19.18 16.30
C ALA A 65 -11.96 -17.94 15.50
N TRP A 66 -11.11 -17.33 14.66
CA TRP A 66 -11.51 -16.15 13.91
C TRP A 66 -12.45 -16.50 12.77
N THR A 67 -13.55 -15.78 12.70
CA THR A 67 -14.49 -15.84 11.58
C THR A 67 -13.84 -15.23 10.32
N ARG A 68 -14.39 -15.56 9.16
CA ARG A 68 -13.98 -14.94 7.89
C ARG A 68 -14.15 -13.41 7.93
N ALA A 69 -15.21 -12.91 8.55
CA ALA A 69 -15.46 -11.47 8.69
C ALA A 69 -14.35 -10.77 9.49
N GLN A 70 -13.90 -11.36 10.61
CA GLN A 70 -12.79 -10.82 11.40
C GLN A 70 -11.46 -10.80 10.63
N ARG A 71 -11.21 -11.82 9.81
CA ARG A 71 -10.01 -11.86 8.94
C ARG A 71 -10.06 -10.77 7.87
N VAL A 72 -11.21 -10.60 7.21
CA VAL A 72 -11.44 -9.55 6.20
C VAL A 72 -11.28 -8.17 6.82
N GLU A 73 -11.90 -7.89 7.98
CA GLU A 73 -11.73 -6.63 8.70
C GLU A 73 -10.26 -6.37 9.04
N SER A 74 -9.56 -7.38 9.50
CA SER A 74 -8.14 -7.28 9.86
C SER A 74 -7.25 -6.95 8.66
N VAL A 75 -7.51 -7.52 7.48
CA VAL A 75 -6.83 -7.18 6.23
C VAL A 75 -7.17 -5.76 5.81
N ALA A 76 -8.46 -5.40 5.78
CA ALA A 76 -8.93 -4.09 5.38
C ALA A 76 -8.28 -2.97 6.21
N LEU A 77 -8.32 -3.08 7.54
CA LEU A 77 -7.77 -2.02 8.42
C LEU A 77 -6.24 -1.91 8.33
N VAL A 78 -5.52 -3.02 8.18
CA VAL A 78 -4.06 -2.99 8.02
C VAL A 78 -3.67 -2.44 6.66
N PHE A 79 -4.34 -2.87 5.59
CA PHE A 79 -4.12 -2.30 4.26
C PHE A 79 -4.35 -0.79 4.25
N LEU A 80 -5.48 -0.31 4.76
CA LEU A 80 -5.80 1.12 4.82
C LEU A 80 -4.73 1.89 5.60
N GLY A 81 -4.34 1.41 6.78
CA GLY A 81 -3.30 2.07 7.58
C GLY A 81 -1.95 2.13 6.87
N MET A 82 -1.52 1.03 6.27
CA MET A 82 -0.28 0.92 5.50
C MET A 82 -0.34 1.82 4.26
N SER A 83 -1.42 1.76 3.49
CA SER A 83 -1.59 2.54 2.26
C SER A 83 -1.56 4.05 2.53
N TYR A 84 -2.30 4.53 3.54
CA TYR A 84 -2.27 5.96 3.90
C TYR A 84 -0.89 6.39 4.41
N ALA A 85 -0.18 5.53 5.14
CA ALA A 85 1.20 5.82 5.54
C ALA A 85 2.12 5.94 4.31
N THR A 86 1.97 5.07 3.30
CA THR A 86 2.73 5.15 2.03
C THR A 86 2.43 6.45 1.29
N HIS A 87 1.15 6.79 1.11
CA HIS A 87 0.72 8.03 0.44
C HIS A 87 1.26 9.30 1.13
N LEU A 88 1.23 9.33 2.46
CA LEU A 88 1.67 10.49 3.26
C LEU A 88 3.18 10.53 3.53
N SER A 89 3.93 9.52 3.14
CA SER A 89 5.38 9.49 3.27
C SER A 89 6.08 9.42 1.92
N TRP A 90 6.03 8.29 1.23
CA TRP A 90 6.79 8.03 0.02
C TRP A 90 6.29 8.88 -1.17
N GLU A 91 4.98 8.89 -1.41
CA GLU A 91 4.38 9.62 -2.54
C GLU A 91 4.36 11.14 -2.30
N LEU A 92 3.97 11.57 -1.08
CA LEU A 92 4.09 12.99 -0.71
C LEU A 92 5.54 13.46 -0.77
N GLY A 93 6.49 12.65 -0.29
CA GLY A 93 7.91 12.94 -0.38
C GLY A 93 8.37 13.09 -1.83
N TRP A 94 7.92 12.20 -2.72
CA TRP A 94 8.20 12.33 -4.15
C TRP A 94 7.61 13.61 -4.74
N LEU A 95 6.33 13.89 -4.51
CA LEU A 95 5.68 15.10 -5.03
C LEU A 95 6.41 16.40 -4.63
N VAL A 96 6.86 16.48 -3.38
CA VAL A 96 7.55 17.67 -2.86
C VAL A 96 8.99 17.76 -3.36
N LEU A 97 9.67 16.63 -3.51
CA LEU A 97 11.11 16.57 -3.79
C LEU A 97 11.44 16.09 -5.21
N ARG A 98 10.46 15.91 -6.11
CA ARG A 98 10.64 15.25 -7.41
C ARG A 98 11.78 15.82 -8.25
N ASP A 99 11.89 17.16 -8.33
CA ASP A 99 12.95 17.81 -9.12
C ASP A 99 14.34 17.56 -8.49
N ALA A 100 14.41 17.54 -7.15
CA ALA A 100 15.63 17.22 -6.42
C ALA A 100 15.97 15.73 -6.55
N ILE A 101 14.99 14.83 -6.50
CA ILE A 101 15.18 13.39 -6.71
C ILE A 101 15.70 13.13 -8.13
N ALA A 102 15.05 13.72 -9.16
CA ALA A 102 15.46 13.59 -10.55
C ALA A 102 16.89 14.08 -10.80
N SER A 103 17.27 15.21 -10.19
CA SER A 103 18.60 15.82 -10.34
C SER A 103 19.70 15.11 -9.55
N ASN A 104 19.36 14.23 -8.61
CA ASN A 104 20.32 13.59 -7.71
C ASN A 104 20.20 12.06 -7.67
N PRO A 105 20.35 11.37 -8.82
CA PRO A 105 20.12 9.92 -8.89
C PRO A 105 21.08 9.11 -8.00
N ASN A 106 22.25 9.64 -7.70
CA ASN A 106 23.30 8.96 -6.93
C ASN A 106 23.38 9.45 -5.45
N ALA A 107 22.43 10.28 -5.01
CA ALA A 107 22.42 10.74 -3.62
C ALA A 107 21.82 9.66 -2.70
N PRO A 108 22.44 9.33 -1.55
CA PRO A 108 21.94 8.32 -0.61
C PRO A 108 20.49 8.58 -0.15
N TRP A 109 20.13 9.84 0.08
CA TRP A 109 18.79 10.22 0.51
C TRP A 109 17.72 9.98 -0.56
N ALA A 110 18.07 10.09 -1.86
CA ALA A 110 17.16 9.87 -2.98
C ALA A 110 16.96 8.39 -3.31
N TYR A 111 17.77 7.50 -2.74
CA TYR A 111 17.77 6.08 -3.07
C TYR A 111 16.43 5.39 -2.77
N ALA A 112 15.66 5.87 -1.78
CA ALA A 112 14.33 5.34 -1.48
C ALA A 112 13.36 5.40 -2.67
N TRP A 113 13.54 6.37 -3.58
CA TRP A 113 12.78 6.49 -4.82
C TRP A 113 13.50 5.82 -6.00
N TRP A 114 14.80 6.05 -6.11
CA TRP A 114 15.57 5.48 -7.22
C TRP A 114 15.63 3.94 -7.20
N ALA A 115 15.51 3.31 -6.05
CA ALA A 115 15.40 1.84 -5.98
C ALA A 115 14.15 1.30 -6.71
N TYR A 116 13.09 2.11 -6.82
CA TYR A 116 11.91 1.80 -7.59
C TYR A 116 12.02 2.34 -9.03
N ILE A 117 12.47 3.58 -9.22
CA ILE A 117 12.61 4.23 -10.54
C ILE A 117 13.50 3.36 -11.45
N ASP A 118 14.62 2.88 -10.94
CA ASP A 118 15.53 1.99 -11.67
C ASP A 118 14.85 0.64 -11.99
N GLY A 119 14.28 0.54 -13.18
CA GLY A 119 13.63 -0.65 -13.70
C GLY A 119 12.15 -0.84 -13.31
N GLY A 120 11.61 -0.05 -12.39
CA GLY A 120 10.19 -0.11 -12.02
C GLY A 120 9.32 0.80 -12.87
N ASP A 121 9.52 2.12 -12.75
CA ASP A 121 8.79 3.11 -13.53
C ASP A 121 9.61 4.40 -13.74
N ALA A 122 10.13 4.59 -14.94
CA ALA A 122 10.98 5.73 -15.29
C ALA A 122 10.22 7.07 -15.29
N ARG A 123 8.89 7.08 -15.33
CA ARG A 123 8.07 8.31 -15.26
C ARG A 123 8.31 9.11 -14.00
N TYR A 124 8.66 8.44 -12.90
CA TYR A 124 9.03 9.10 -11.65
C TYR A 124 10.31 9.94 -11.75
N ALA A 125 11.22 9.60 -12.67
CA ALA A 125 12.45 10.37 -12.92
C ALA A 125 12.18 11.67 -13.70
N VAL A 126 11.18 11.67 -14.61
CA VAL A 126 10.89 12.81 -15.51
C VAL A 126 9.71 13.66 -15.04
N GLY A 127 9.03 13.26 -13.98
CA GLY A 127 7.85 13.99 -13.49
C GLY A 127 6.69 14.00 -14.49
N ASP A 128 6.38 12.83 -15.05
CA ASP A 128 5.27 12.67 -16.00
C ASP A 128 3.96 13.27 -15.46
N THR A 129 3.25 14.01 -16.28
CA THR A 129 2.06 14.78 -15.86
C THR A 129 0.92 13.88 -15.35
N LEU A 130 0.70 12.73 -16.00
CA LEU A 130 -0.33 11.78 -15.56
C LEU A 130 0.06 11.20 -14.19
N LEU A 131 1.31 10.81 -14.03
CA LEU A 131 1.82 10.28 -12.78
C LEU A 131 1.73 11.31 -11.63
N VAL A 132 2.12 12.58 -11.89
CA VAL A 132 1.97 13.68 -10.92
C VAL A 132 0.51 13.84 -10.47
N ALA A 133 -0.43 13.78 -11.41
CA ALA A 133 -1.86 13.90 -11.12
C ALA A 133 -2.35 12.70 -10.26
N MET A 134 -1.87 11.49 -10.56
CA MET A 134 -2.22 10.28 -9.80
C MET A 134 -1.66 10.32 -8.39
N GLU A 135 -0.41 10.75 -8.21
CA GLU A 135 0.20 10.88 -6.89
C GLU A 135 -0.45 11.97 -6.04
N LEU A 136 -0.85 13.09 -6.65
CA LEU A 136 -1.63 14.12 -5.97
C LEU A 136 -2.99 13.58 -5.49
N LEU A 137 -3.65 12.78 -6.33
CA LEU A 137 -4.88 12.08 -5.96
C LEU A 137 -4.64 11.10 -4.81
N SER A 138 -3.55 10.33 -4.85
CA SER A 138 -3.16 9.37 -3.83
C SER A 138 -2.90 10.04 -2.48
N VAL A 139 -2.14 11.14 -2.46
CA VAL A 139 -1.86 11.91 -1.22
C VAL A 139 -3.15 12.53 -0.65
N THR A 140 -4.02 13.07 -1.50
CA THR A 140 -5.33 13.59 -1.08
C THR A 140 -6.19 12.48 -0.49
N ASN A 141 -6.26 11.33 -1.17
CA ASN A 141 -6.97 10.13 -0.71
C ASN A 141 -6.41 9.62 0.62
N GLY A 142 -5.08 9.58 0.74
CA GLY A 142 -4.37 9.20 1.97
C GLY A 142 -4.71 10.10 3.14
N THR A 143 -4.78 11.41 2.92
CA THR A 143 -5.15 12.40 3.95
C THR A 143 -6.58 12.20 4.43
N VAL A 144 -7.55 12.14 3.51
CA VAL A 144 -8.96 11.89 3.83
C VAL A 144 -9.13 10.55 4.53
N GLY A 145 -8.45 9.52 4.01
CA GLY A 145 -8.51 8.18 4.53
C GLY A 145 -7.91 8.04 5.93
N ALA A 146 -6.78 8.68 6.20
CA ALA A 146 -6.17 8.69 7.53
C ALA A 146 -7.09 9.33 8.57
N VAL A 147 -7.73 10.46 8.25
CA VAL A 147 -8.72 11.10 9.11
C VAL A 147 -9.91 10.18 9.34
N ALA A 148 -10.44 9.56 8.29
CA ALA A 148 -11.56 8.62 8.38
C ALA A 148 -11.20 7.39 9.24
N LEU A 149 -10.00 6.82 9.07
CA LEU A 149 -9.52 5.68 9.85
C LEU A 149 -9.40 6.02 11.34
N VAL A 150 -8.80 7.17 11.66
CA VAL A 150 -8.70 7.64 13.06
C VAL A 150 -10.08 7.83 13.67
N ARG A 151 -11.02 8.48 12.96
CA ARG A 151 -12.41 8.64 13.43
C ARG A 151 -13.10 7.31 13.63
N PHE A 152 -12.93 6.36 12.71
CA PHE A 152 -13.50 5.02 12.81
C PHE A 152 -12.98 4.28 14.04
N LEU A 153 -11.67 4.30 14.28
CA LEU A 153 -11.06 3.64 15.45
C LEU A 153 -11.46 4.30 16.77
N ARG A 154 -11.49 5.65 16.83
CA ARG A 154 -11.89 6.41 18.03
C ARG A 154 -13.37 6.25 18.39
N SER A 155 -14.23 6.01 17.41
CA SER A 155 -15.66 5.72 17.67
C SER A 155 -15.93 4.28 18.13
N GLY A 156 -14.91 3.51 18.50
CA GLY A 156 -15.09 2.10 18.79
C GLY A 156 -15.54 1.28 17.58
N ARG A 157 -15.25 1.76 16.35
CA ARG A 157 -15.60 1.15 15.05
C ARG A 157 -17.11 1.20 14.72
N THR A 158 -17.85 2.12 15.33
CA THR A 158 -19.30 2.26 15.12
C THR A 158 -19.68 3.36 14.13
N SER A 159 -18.78 4.31 13.81
CA SER A 159 -19.06 5.43 12.91
C SER A 159 -19.35 4.99 11.49
N ILE A 160 -20.61 5.08 11.07
CA ILE A 160 -21.07 4.76 9.70
C ILE A 160 -20.42 5.72 8.69
N GLY A 161 -20.40 7.03 8.97
CA GLY A 161 -19.83 8.02 8.07
C GLY A 161 -18.33 7.79 7.83
N ALA A 162 -17.57 7.45 8.90
CA ALA A 162 -16.16 7.10 8.76
C ALA A 162 -15.97 5.80 7.95
N ARG A 163 -16.81 4.79 8.18
CA ARG A 163 -16.79 3.53 7.42
C ARG A 163 -17.07 3.74 5.92
N LEU A 164 -18.06 4.59 5.59
CA LEU A 164 -18.35 4.95 4.20
C LEU A 164 -17.19 5.71 3.55
N ALA A 165 -16.56 6.63 4.29
CA ALA A 165 -15.37 7.34 3.80
C ALA A 165 -14.21 6.37 3.52
N LEU A 166 -13.98 5.36 4.37
CA LEU A 166 -13.00 4.29 4.10
C LEU A 166 -13.34 3.50 2.83
N GLY A 167 -14.62 3.24 2.57
CA GLY A 167 -15.08 2.63 1.32
C GLY A 167 -14.81 3.51 0.10
N ALA A 168 -15.09 4.82 0.21
CA ALA A 168 -14.82 5.78 -0.86
C ALA A 168 -13.32 5.85 -1.20
N THR A 169 -12.45 5.87 -0.20
CA THR A 169 -10.99 5.84 -0.43
C THR A 169 -10.53 4.54 -1.11
N ALA A 170 -11.19 3.42 -0.82
CA ALA A 170 -10.90 2.15 -1.50
C ALA A 170 -11.30 2.17 -3.00
N VAL A 171 -12.37 2.89 -3.36
CA VAL A 171 -12.72 3.13 -4.79
C VAL A 171 -11.60 3.91 -5.47
N VAL A 172 -11.10 4.96 -4.83
CA VAL A 172 -9.99 5.77 -5.38
C VAL A 172 -8.72 4.92 -5.54
N HIS A 173 -8.37 4.08 -4.57
CA HIS A 173 -7.24 3.15 -4.69
C HIS A 173 -7.37 2.24 -5.91
N LEU A 174 -8.53 1.58 -6.05
CA LEU A 174 -8.76 0.66 -7.17
C LEU A 174 -8.71 1.39 -8.52
N TYR A 175 -9.35 2.57 -8.61
CA TYR A 175 -9.36 3.40 -9.82
C TYR A 175 -7.95 3.85 -10.19
N SER A 176 -7.22 4.45 -9.24
CA SER A 176 -5.86 4.96 -9.46
C SER A 176 -4.89 3.84 -9.88
N ALA A 177 -4.89 2.71 -9.16
CA ALA A 177 -4.05 1.58 -9.51
C ALA A 177 -4.41 0.96 -10.87
N SER A 178 -5.70 0.90 -11.22
CA SER A 178 -6.14 0.43 -12.54
C SER A 178 -5.68 1.35 -13.65
N LEU A 179 -5.78 2.67 -13.44
CA LEU A 179 -5.30 3.67 -14.39
C LEU A 179 -3.78 3.62 -14.54
N TYR A 180 -3.05 3.44 -13.44
CA TYR A 180 -1.60 3.26 -13.42
C TYR A 180 -1.16 2.09 -14.31
N TYR A 181 -1.78 0.93 -14.15
CA TYR A 181 -1.48 -0.22 -15.00
C TYR A 181 -1.91 -0.01 -16.45
N ALA A 182 -3.11 0.54 -16.67
CA ALA A 182 -3.65 0.71 -18.01
C ALA A 182 -2.79 1.67 -18.83
N SER A 183 -2.29 2.76 -18.25
CA SER A 183 -1.45 3.74 -18.95
C SER A 183 -0.16 3.13 -19.50
N GLU A 184 0.47 2.19 -18.77
CA GLU A 184 1.67 1.52 -19.22
C GLU A 184 1.38 0.32 -20.16
N LEU A 185 0.39 -0.51 -19.79
CA LEU A 185 0.07 -1.71 -20.56
C LEU A 185 -0.44 -1.40 -21.98
N LEU A 186 -1.23 -0.32 -22.15
CA LEU A 186 -1.76 0.08 -23.45
C LEU A 186 -0.66 0.59 -24.39
N GLU A 187 0.43 1.12 -23.84
CA GLU A 187 1.58 1.62 -24.61
C GLU A 187 2.71 0.59 -24.75
N GLY A 188 2.57 -0.61 -24.18
CA GLY A 188 3.55 -1.68 -24.27
C GLY A 188 4.71 -1.56 -23.27
N LEU A 189 4.47 -0.93 -22.13
CA LEU A 189 5.42 -0.78 -21.01
C LEU A 189 6.68 0.05 -21.34
N PRO A 190 6.57 1.21 -22.02
CA PRO A 190 7.73 1.96 -22.49
C PRO A 190 8.59 2.52 -21.36
N ASN A 191 8.02 2.69 -20.16
CA ASN A 191 8.69 3.26 -18.99
C ASN A 191 9.10 2.22 -17.94
N VAL A 192 8.82 0.95 -18.20
CA VAL A 192 9.18 -0.17 -17.32
C VAL A 192 10.42 -0.87 -17.85
N GLY A 193 11.39 -1.13 -16.98
CA GLY A 193 12.61 -1.84 -17.38
C GLY A 193 12.36 -3.28 -17.83
N ASP A 194 13.30 -3.84 -18.54
CA ASP A 194 13.24 -5.21 -19.05
C ASP A 194 13.45 -6.25 -17.94
N GLY A 195 12.88 -7.43 -18.17
CA GLY A 195 13.12 -8.62 -17.36
C GLY A 195 12.12 -8.86 -16.23
N PHE A 196 12.27 -10.02 -15.60
CA PHE A 196 11.30 -10.52 -14.62
C PHE A 196 11.10 -9.59 -13.41
N ILE A 197 12.18 -9.10 -12.83
CA ILE A 197 12.10 -8.26 -11.62
C ILE A 197 11.46 -6.90 -11.95
N ALA A 198 11.83 -6.29 -13.06
CA ALA A 198 11.27 -5.00 -13.48
C ALA A 198 9.76 -5.12 -13.73
N VAL A 199 9.35 -6.02 -14.60
CA VAL A 199 7.96 -6.14 -15.05
C VAL A 199 7.06 -6.76 -13.98
N TYR A 200 7.45 -7.88 -13.39
CA TYR A 200 6.53 -8.62 -12.51
C TYR A 200 6.64 -8.24 -11.04
N ILE A 201 7.82 -7.85 -10.56
CA ILE A 201 8.00 -7.49 -9.15
C ILE A 201 7.81 -5.98 -8.94
N LYS A 202 8.66 -5.14 -9.59
CA LYS A 202 8.63 -3.69 -9.36
C LYS A 202 7.35 -3.05 -9.91
N PHE A 203 7.05 -3.26 -11.18
CA PHE A 203 5.84 -2.71 -11.77
C PHE A 203 4.59 -3.48 -11.33
N GLY A 204 4.56 -4.80 -11.53
CA GLY A 204 3.38 -5.62 -11.30
C GLY A 204 3.05 -5.80 -9.80
N LEU A 205 3.85 -6.59 -9.09
CA LEU A 205 3.49 -7.05 -7.75
C LEU A 205 3.52 -5.93 -6.69
N ALA A 206 4.45 -4.96 -6.82
CA ALA A 206 4.53 -3.83 -5.88
C ALA A 206 3.23 -3.00 -5.85
N ASN A 207 2.53 -2.88 -6.98
CA ASN A 207 1.29 -2.11 -7.09
C ASN A 207 0.02 -2.98 -6.99
N ALA A 208 0.11 -4.31 -7.13
CA ALA A 208 -1.04 -5.21 -7.12
C ALA A 208 -1.86 -5.16 -5.82
N LEU A 209 -1.22 -4.77 -4.71
CA LEU A 209 -1.89 -4.66 -3.42
C LEU A 209 -3.01 -3.61 -3.45
N TRP A 210 -2.84 -2.50 -4.20
CA TRP A 210 -3.85 -1.45 -4.38
C TRP A 210 -5.00 -1.82 -5.32
N VAL A 211 -4.89 -2.95 -6.02
CA VAL A 211 -6.00 -3.55 -6.80
C VAL A 211 -6.73 -4.61 -5.96
N VAL A 212 -5.99 -5.46 -5.27
CA VAL A 212 -6.57 -6.63 -4.59
C VAL A 212 -7.15 -6.27 -3.21
N ALA A 213 -6.41 -5.52 -2.39
CA ALA A 213 -6.83 -5.24 -1.02
C ALA A 213 -8.08 -4.35 -0.90
N PRO A 214 -8.39 -3.40 -1.82
CA PRO A 214 -9.65 -2.67 -1.82
C PRO A 214 -10.89 -3.57 -1.84
N LEU A 215 -10.83 -4.76 -2.45
CA LEU A 215 -11.94 -5.72 -2.44
C LEU A 215 -12.27 -6.20 -1.01
N PHE A 216 -11.26 -6.34 -0.16
CA PHE A 216 -11.45 -6.65 1.26
C PHE A 216 -12.04 -5.46 2.02
N VAL A 217 -11.68 -4.23 1.65
CA VAL A 217 -12.27 -3.01 2.22
C VAL A 217 -13.74 -2.92 1.84
N PHE A 218 -14.12 -3.15 0.59
CA PHE A 218 -15.51 -3.18 0.17
C PHE A 218 -16.33 -4.23 0.94
N ARG A 219 -15.78 -5.44 1.10
CA ARG A 219 -16.45 -6.49 1.88
C ARG A 219 -16.60 -6.11 3.36
N PHE A 220 -15.59 -5.48 3.94
CA PHE A 220 -15.62 -4.96 5.32
C PHE A 220 -16.67 -3.87 5.48
N VAL A 221 -16.73 -2.90 4.56
CA VAL A 221 -17.71 -1.80 4.59
C VAL A 221 -19.13 -2.36 4.44
N TYR A 222 -19.35 -3.21 3.44
CA TYR A 222 -20.65 -3.83 3.18
C TYR A 222 -21.17 -4.61 4.41
N ALA A 223 -20.36 -5.46 5.00
CA ALA A 223 -20.74 -6.25 6.16
C ALA A 223 -21.14 -5.37 7.37
N GLY A 224 -20.45 -4.23 7.56
CA GLY A 224 -20.80 -3.30 8.62
C GLY A 224 -22.13 -2.57 8.38
N LEU A 225 -22.41 -2.17 7.13
CA LEU A 225 -23.69 -1.53 6.76
C LEU A 225 -24.85 -2.51 6.87
N GLU A 226 -24.66 -3.75 6.43
CA GLU A 226 -25.67 -4.82 6.54
C GLU A 226 -26.06 -5.07 8.00
N GLY A 227 -25.07 -5.07 8.94
CA GLY A 227 -25.33 -5.18 10.37
C GLY A 227 -26.23 -4.06 10.89
N VAL A 228 -25.90 -2.80 10.56
CA VAL A 228 -26.70 -1.63 10.98
C VAL A 228 -28.13 -1.70 10.43
N MET A 229 -28.30 -2.07 9.15
CA MET A 229 -29.64 -2.20 8.55
C MET A 229 -30.48 -3.30 9.19
N ARG A 230 -29.88 -4.42 9.58
CA ARG A 230 -30.58 -5.51 10.29
C ARG A 230 -31.04 -5.08 11.69
N ASP A 231 -30.18 -4.38 12.43
CA ASP A 231 -30.50 -3.93 13.79
C ASP A 231 -31.57 -2.81 13.76
N GLY A 232 -31.50 -1.88 12.79
CA GLY A 232 -32.52 -0.86 12.55
C GLY A 232 -33.88 -1.46 12.23
N ARG A 233 -33.96 -2.51 11.41
CA ARG A 233 -35.25 -3.19 11.12
C ARG A 233 -35.88 -3.82 12.36
N LYS A 234 -35.09 -4.36 13.28
CA LYS A 234 -35.61 -4.94 14.54
C LYS A 234 -36.23 -3.87 15.43
N SER A 235 -35.71 -2.63 15.43
CA SER A 235 -36.25 -1.52 16.20
C SER A 235 -37.61 -0.97 15.69
N TRP A 236 -37.99 -1.25 14.45
CA TRP A 236 -39.26 -0.87 13.85
C TRP A 236 -40.36 -1.95 14.01
N LEU A 237 -40.00 -3.14 14.50
CA LEU A 237 -40.94 -4.27 14.70
C LEU A 237 -41.33 -4.48 16.17
N VAL A 238 -40.92 -3.59 17.08
CA VAL A 238 -41.28 -3.53 18.48
C VAL A 238 -42.07 -2.27 18.74
#